data_f352fcfd50a43c36cf510cd47e950955
#
_entry.id   f352fcfd50a43c36cf510cd47e950955
#
_cell.length_a   1.000
_cell.length_b   1.000
_cell.length_c   1.000
_cell.angle_alpha   90.00
_cell.angle_beta   90.00
_cell.angle_gamma   90.00
#
_symmetry.space_group_name_H-M   'P 1'
#
loop_
_entity.id
_entity.type
_entity.pdbx_description
1 polymer ?
#
loop_
_entity_poly.entity_id
_entity_poly.type
_entity_poly.pdbx_seq_one_letter_code
_entity_poly.pdbx_strand_id
1 'polypeptide(L)'
;MMGLAKFDPKKRFFTINRSYSPGMSRLGAVIWTGDISVSWDSLGQQPGYVLNWHMAGVGFVTCDSGGFNGNNDTPLLLTRWYQYAAFMPVMRVHSSINNLPHFPFLYGEAAGDAMRKALNMRYQLVPYHCECAATPLPLRPPMVGTLEIGAFGERRFFGALRSNCACLQTLSRTPPTRPARLAMASR
;
A
#
# COMPACT_ATOMS: atom_id res chain seq x y z
N MET A 1 -1.01 -22.86 8.10
CA MET A 1 -0.79 -22.70 6.65
C MET A 1 -0.71 -24.03 5.91
N MET A 2 0.13 -25.00 6.33
CA MET A 2 0.16 -26.32 5.69
C MET A 2 -1.19 -27.04 5.70
N GLY A 3 -2.00 -26.85 6.75
CA GLY A 3 -3.38 -27.37 6.82
C GLY A 3 -4.30 -26.77 5.75
N LEU A 4 -4.21 -25.47 5.50
CA LEU A 4 -5.01 -24.79 4.48
C LEU A 4 -4.63 -25.25 3.06
N ALA A 5 -3.33 -25.42 2.79
CA ALA A 5 -2.86 -25.94 1.51
C ALA A 5 -3.30 -27.41 1.26
N LYS A 6 -3.44 -28.20 2.32
CA LYS A 6 -4.02 -29.55 2.23
C LYS A 6 -5.53 -29.52 2.01
N PHE A 7 -6.22 -28.53 2.61
CA PHE A 7 -7.67 -28.38 2.49
C PHE A 7 -8.08 -27.99 1.07
N ASP A 8 -7.38 -27.02 0.48
CA ASP A 8 -7.63 -26.60 -0.91
C ASP A 8 -6.30 -26.25 -1.62
N PRO A 9 -5.67 -27.24 -2.28
CA PRO A 9 -4.37 -27.07 -2.93
C PRO A 9 -4.40 -26.13 -4.14
N LYS A 10 -5.60 -25.78 -4.64
CA LYS A 10 -5.76 -24.87 -5.79
C LYS A 10 -5.81 -23.40 -5.37
N LYS A 11 -6.00 -23.10 -4.08
CA LYS A 11 -6.05 -21.74 -3.57
C LYS A 11 -4.71 -21.28 -3.01
N ARG A 12 -4.39 -20.03 -3.26
CA ARG A 12 -3.32 -19.31 -2.57
C ARG A 12 -3.89 -18.70 -1.30
N PHE A 13 -3.21 -18.95 -0.19
CA PHE A 13 -3.60 -18.42 1.12
C PHE A 13 -2.78 -17.18 1.46
N PHE A 14 -3.42 -16.28 2.17
CA PHE A 14 -2.87 -15.03 2.62
C PHE A 14 -3.28 -14.81 4.08
N THR A 15 -2.33 -14.50 4.94
CA THR A 15 -2.59 -14.17 6.35
C THR A 15 -1.79 -12.97 6.80
N ILE A 16 -2.40 -12.09 7.57
CA ILE A 16 -1.71 -11.00 8.26
C ILE A 16 -1.35 -11.50 9.66
N ASN A 17 -0.07 -11.38 10.02
CA ASN A 17 0.48 -11.95 11.25
C ASN A 17 1.12 -10.86 12.10
N ARG A 18 0.92 -10.93 13.40
CA ARG A 18 1.58 -10.06 14.39
C ARG A 18 3.00 -10.51 14.67
N SER A 19 3.26 -11.78 14.58
CA SER A 19 4.58 -12.40 14.78
C SER A 19 5.10 -12.98 13.49
N TYR A 20 6.40 -12.95 13.30
CA TYR A 20 7.03 -13.40 12.09
C TYR A 20 8.35 -14.09 12.41
N SER A 21 8.67 -15.16 11.69
CA SER A 21 9.97 -15.84 11.74
C SER A 21 10.50 -16.08 10.33
N PRO A 22 11.82 -16.29 10.16
CA PRO A 22 12.40 -16.57 8.86
C PRO A 22 11.67 -17.71 8.12
N GLY A 23 11.40 -17.50 6.84
CA GLY A 23 10.74 -18.47 5.98
C GLY A 23 9.19 -18.45 6.02
N MET A 24 8.54 -17.64 6.84
CA MET A 24 7.08 -17.53 6.85
C MET A 24 6.51 -16.95 5.56
N SER A 25 7.27 -16.18 4.79
CA SER A 25 6.85 -15.66 3.48
C SER A 25 6.38 -16.77 2.53
N ARG A 26 7.02 -17.94 2.55
CA ARG A 26 6.64 -19.11 1.72
C ARG A 26 5.24 -19.64 2.01
N LEU A 27 4.69 -19.27 3.16
CA LEU A 27 3.36 -19.69 3.61
C LEU A 27 2.29 -18.63 3.33
N GLY A 28 2.63 -17.56 2.58
CA GLY A 28 1.70 -16.43 2.31
C GLY A 28 1.49 -15.53 3.51
N ALA A 29 2.45 -15.50 4.45
CA ALA A 29 2.40 -14.66 5.63
C ALA A 29 2.82 -13.22 5.28
N VAL A 30 2.00 -12.26 5.72
CA VAL A 30 2.26 -10.83 5.70
C VAL A 30 2.48 -10.38 7.14
N ILE A 31 3.46 -9.53 7.37
CA ILE A 31 3.69 -8.88 8.67
C ILE A 31 3.09 -7.47 8.66
N TRP A 32 2.61 -7.00 9.81
CA TRP A 32 2.29 -5.58 10.00
C TRP A 32 3.05 -5.01 11.19
N THR A 33 3.16 -3.69 11.23
CA THR A 33 3.99 -2.97 12.21
C THR A 33 3.36 -2.83 13.59
N GLY A 34 2.20 -3.43 13.81
CA GLY A 34 1.52 -3.45 15.11
C GLY A 34 0.56 -2.27 15.32
N ASP A 35 0.15 -2.09 16.59
CA ASP A 35 -0.85 -1.11 17.02
C ASP A 35 -0.21 0.29 17.15
N ILE A 36 0.08 0.92 16.04
CA ILE A 36 0.74 2.23 15.97
C ILE A 36 -0.21 3.37 16.33
N SER A 37 0.34 4.47 16.84
CA SER A 37 -0.46 5.63 17.21
C SER A 37 -0.92 6.44 15.99
N VAL A 38 -2.06 7.11 16.12
CA VAL A 38 -2.55 8.12 15.17
C VAL A 38 -1.71 9.39 15.34
N SER A 39 -0.58 9.46 14.63
CA SER A 39 0.35 10.60 14.74
C SER A 39 1.23 10.75 13.49
N TRP A 40 1.79 11.94 13.32
CA TRP A 40 2.79 12.23 12.30
C TRP A 40 4.08 11.44 12.52
N ASP A 41 4.49 11.25 13.77
CA ASP A 41 5.68 10.48 14.11
C ASP A 41 5.53 9.01 13.69
N SER A 42 4.37 8.40 13.96
CA SER A 42 4.07 7.05 13.50
C SER A 42 4.12 6.95 11.98
N LEU A 43 3.53 7.90 11.26
CA LEU A 43 3.61 7.93 9.81
C LEU A 43 5.06 8.04 9.33
N GLY A 44 5.85 8.93 9.93
CA GLY A 44 7.26 9.15 9.56
C GLY A 44 8.16 7.93 9.79
N GLN A 45 7.83 7.07 10.74
CA GLN A 45 8.59 5.86 11.07
C GLN A 45 8.28 4.67 10.13
N GLN A 46 7.05 4.60 9.57
CA GLN A 46 6.62 3.44 8.79
C GLN A 46 7.51 3.13 7.58
N PRO A 47 7.97 4.13 6.79
CA PRO A 47 8.88 3.86 5.70
C PRO A 47 10.13 3.08 6.13
N GLY A 48 10.77 3.51 7.23
CA GLY A 48 11.95 2.83 7.77
C GLY A 48 11.65 1.40 8.21
N TYR A 49 10.53 1.16 8.88
CA TYR A 49 10.13 -0.18 9.29
C TYR A 49 9.89 -1.10 8.10
N VAL A 50 9.16 -0.64 7.09
CA VAL A 50 8.88 -1.44 5.89
C VAL A 50 10.16 -1.77 5.14
N LEU A 51 11.06 -0.81 4.99
CA LEU A 51 12.35 -1.04 4.34
C LEU A 51 13.22 -2.05 5.10
N ASN A 52 13.28 -1.96 6.42
CA ASN A 52 14.02 -2.93 7.23
C ASN A 52 13.49 -4.35 7.05
N TRP A 53 12.18 -4.54 6.98
CA TRP A 53 11.59 -5.83 6.66
C TRP A 53 11.95 -6.31 5.26
N HIS A 54 11.94 -5.43 4.26
CA HIS A 54 12.36 -5.77 2.90
C HIS A 54 13.84 -6.19 2.85
N MET A 55 14.70 -5.48 3.55
CA MET A 55 16.12 -5.85 3.66
C MET A 55 16.32 -7.21 4.34
N ALA A 56 15.43 -7.60 5.24
CA ALA A 56 15.41 -8.92 5.85
C ALA A 56 14.74 -10.00 4.96
N GLY A 57 14.40 -9.68 3.71
CA GLY A 57 13.80 -10.62 2.75
C GLY A 57 12.28 -10.81 2.89
N VAL A 58 11.59 -9.97 3.66
CA VAL A 58 10.13 -10.02 3.80
C VAL A 58 9.48 -9.09 2.79
N GLY A 59 8.93 -9.63 1.72
CA GLY A 59 8.36 -8.85 0.62
C GLY A 59 6.98 -8.24 0.90
N PHE A 60 6.19 -8.83 1.82
CA PHE A 60 4.83 -8.38 2.11
C PHE A 60 4.73 -7.83 3.52
N VAL A 61 4.75 -6.52 3.61
CA VAL A 61 4.64 -5.76 4.86
C VAL A 61 3.47 -4.80 4.76
N THR A 62 2.76 -4.57 5.86
CA THR A 62 1.68 -3.60 5.97
C THR A 62 1.76 -2.84 7.29
N CYS A 63 0.96 -1.82 7.42
CA CYS A 63 0.70 -1.11 8.68
C CYS A 63 -0.80 -0.81 8.79
N ASP A 64 -1.22 -0.34 9.95
CA ASP A 64 -2.55 0.21 10.17
C ASP A 64 -2.57 1.64 9.63
N SER A 65 -2.89 1.78 8.33
CA SER A 65 -2.90 3.09 7.67
C SER A 65 -3.95 4.00 8.30
N GLY A 66 -3.51 5.17 8.75
CA GLY A 66 -4.27 6.09 9.59
C GLY A 66 -3.79 6.09 11.05
N GLY A 67 -3.17 4.99 11.50
CA GLY A 67 -2.85 4.70 12.88
C GLY A 67 -3.95 3.91 13.59
N PHE A 68 -3.58 3.06 14.54
CA PHE A 68 -4.52 2.19 15.25
C PHE A 68 -5.09 2.85 16.51
N ASN A 69 -4.23 3.43 17.35
CA ASN A 69 -4.59 4.02 18.64
C ASN A 69 -4.48 5.54 18.67
N GLY A 70 -5.44 6.21 19.28
CA GLY A 70 -5.45 7.65 19.50
C GLY A 70 -6.52 8.38 18.69
N ASN A 71 -6.82 9.63 19.09
CA ASN A 71 -7.92 10.44 18.54
C ASN A 71 -7.41 11.67 17.78
N ASN A 72 -6.18 11.64 17.27
CA ASN A 72 -5.57 12.75 16.54
C ASN A 72 -5.82 12.70 15.03
N ASP A 73 -6.92 12.07 14.64
CA ASP A 73 -7.33 11.94 13.24
C ASP A 73 -7.65 13.31 12.65
N THR A 74 -6.79 13.78 11.78
CA THR A 74 -7.04 15.00 11.01
C THR A 74 -7.18 14.65 9.52
N PRO A 75 -7.97 15.42 8.75
CA PRO A 75 -8.09 15.21 7.31
C PRO A 75 -6.75 15.19 6.58
N LEU A 76 -5.82 16.05 7.01
CA LEU A 76 -4.48 16.13 6.43
C LEU A 76 -3.64 14.90 6.75
N LEU A 77 -3.59 14.48 8.02
CA LEU A 77 -2.83 13.29 8.45
C LEU A 77 -3.33 12.05 7.71
N LEU A 78 -4.64 11.84 7.68
CA LEU A 78 -5.22 10.68 6.99
C LEU A 78 -4.95 10.71 5.48
N THR A 79 -5.03 11.89 4.85
CA THR A 79 -4.67 12.04 3.44
C THR A 79 -3.22 11.60 3.18
N ARG A 80 -2.28 11.99 4.03
CA ARG A 80 -0.86 11.59 3.90
C ARG A 80 -0.67 10.09 4.13
N TRP A 81 -1.41 9.50 5.06
CA TRP A 81 -1.44 8.05 5.23
C TRP A 81 -1.90 7.32 3.97
N TYR A 82 -2.98 7.77 3.31
CA TYR A 82 -3.45 7.17 2.06
C TYR A 82 -2.42 7.31 0.93
N GLN A 83 -1.77 8.48 0.83
CA GLN A 83 -0.73 8.72 -0.17
C GLN A 83 0.47 7.79 0.04
N TYR A 84 0.92 7.61 1.27
CA TYR A 84 1.99 6.67 1.62
C TYR A 84 1.55 5.22 1.38
N ALA A 85 0.40 4.83 1.89
CA ALA A 85 -0.09 3.45 1.83
C ALA A 85 -0.35 2.98 0.39
N ALA A 86 -0.60 3.89 -0.55
CA ALA A 86 -0.75 3.54 -1.96
C ALA A 86 0.49 2.83 -2.55
N PHE A 87 1.67 3.07 -1.99
CA PHE A 87 2.92 2.43 -2.40
C PHE A 87 3.29 1.19 -1.59
N MET A 88 2.57 0.90 -0.52
CA MET A 88 2.85 -0.27 0.31
C MET A 88 2.55 -1.58 -0.44
N PRO A 89 3.31 -2.66 -0.18
CA PRO A 89 3.00 -3.99 -0.73
C PRO A 89 1.56 -4.41 -0.44
N VAL A 90 1.11 -4.19 0.78
CA VAL A 90 -0.28 -4.44 1.20
C VAL A 90 -0.84 -3.13 1.79
N MET A 91 -1.81 -2.54 1.13
CA MET A 91 -2.53 -1.38 1.64
C MET A 91 -3.69 -1.86 2.50
N ARG A 92 -3.67 -1.49 3.79
CA ARG A 92 -4.73 -1.80 4.74
C ARG A 92 -5.04 -0.57 5.58
N VAL A 93 -6.29 -0.16 5.60
CA VAL A 93 -6.79 0.88 6.50
C VAL A 93 -7.39 0.20 7.73
N HIS A 94 -7.00 0.62 8.92
CA HIS A 94 -7.46 0.01 10.16
C HIS A 94 -7.36 0.98 11.32
N SER A 95 -8.33 0.90 12.24
CA SER A 95 -8.38 1.72 13.47
C SER A 95 -8.99 0.92 14.62
N SER A 96 -8.74 1.34 15.84
CA SER A 96 -9.41 0.78 17.02
C SER A 96 -10.89 1.20 17.05
N ILE A 97 -11.69 0.47 17.84
CA ILE A 97 -13.12 0.75 17.99
C ILE A 97 -13.42 2.14 18.58
N ASN A 98 -12.46 2.71 19.28
CA ASN A 98 -12.60 4.02 19.93
C ASN A 98 -12.19 5.20 19.04
N ASN A 99 -11.70 4.93 17.82
CA ASN A 99 -11.27 5.96 16.88
C ASN A 99 -12.35 6.22 15.84
N LEU A 100 -12.31 7.42 15.26
CA LEU A 100 -13.11 7.69 14.06
C LEU A 100 -12.69 6.72 12.94
N PRO A 101 -13.65 6.09 12.24
CA PRO A 101 -13.31 5.23 11.10
C PRO A 101 -12.57 6.00 10.02
N HIS A 102 -11.49 5.42 9.49
CA HIS A 102 -10.62 6.06 8.50
C HIS A 102 -11.20 6.01 7.07
N PHE A 103 -12.52 6.21 6.91
CA PHE A 103 -13.16 6.24 5.59
C PHE A 103 -13.03 7.62 4.94
N PRO A 104 -12.62 7.72 3.66
CA PRO A 104 -12.38 8.99 2.98
C PRO A 104 -13.54 10.00 3.06
N PHE A 105 -14.77 9.51 3.01
CA PHE A 105 -15.97 10.35 3.00
C PHE A 105 -16.30 11.00 4.36
N LEU A 106 -15.63 10.59 5.45
CA LEU A 106 -15.84 11.17 6.78
C LEU A 106 -14.97 12.42 7.04
N TYR A 107 -14.00 12.69 6.19
CA TYR A 107 -12.98 13.74 6.41
C TYR A 107 -13.14 14.97 5.50
N GLY A 108 -14.30 15.12 4.90
CA GLY A 108 -14.64 16.23 4.01
C GLY A 108 -14.24 16.00 2.55
N GLU A 109 -14.82 16.79 1.66
CA GLU A 109 -14.72 16.58 0.20
C GLU A 109 -13.28 16.68 -0.31
N ALA A 110 -12.55 17.73 0.08
CA ALA A 110 -11.18 17.96 -0.37
C ALA A 110 -10.22 16.82 0.03
N ALA A 111 -10.32 16.34 1.28
CA ALA A 111 -9.53 15.20 1.75
C ALA A 111 -9.97 13.90 1.06
N GLY A 112 -11.27 13.69 0.90
CA GLY A 112 -11.84 12.55 0.18
C GLY A 112 -11.35 12.46 -1.26
N ASP A 113 -11.29 13.58 -1.97
CA ASP A 113 -10.78 13.64 -3.34
C ASP A 113 -9.28 13.36 -3.42
N ALA A 114 -8.50 13.88 -2.48
CA ALA A 114 -7.07 13.59 -2.41
C ALA A 114 -6.81 12.09 -2.12
N MET A 115 -7.56 11.49 -1.20
CA MET A 115 -7.48 10.06 -0.89
C MET A 115 -7.96 9.20 -2.07
N ARG A 116 -9.00 9.60 -2.80
CA ARG A 116 -9.44 8.93 -4.03
C ARG A 116 -8.37 8.94 -5.11
N LYS A 117 -7.65 10.04 -5.29
CA LYS A 117 -6.49 10.11 -6.21
C LYS A 117 -5.40 9.13 -5.82
N ALA A 118 -5.08 9.00 -4.52
CA ALA A 118 -4.11 8.04 -4.02
C ALA A 118 -4.57 6.59 -4.29
N LEU A 119 -5.84 6.28 -4.07
CA LEU A 119 -6.40 4.96 -4.38
C LEU A 119 -6.35 4.65 -5.88
N ASN A 120 -6.71 5.59 -6.75
CA ASN A 120 -6.60 5.40 -8.20
C ASN A 120 -5.16 5.12 -8.62
N MET A 121 -4.19 5.85 -8.06
CA MET A 121 -2.78 5.57 -8.27
C MET A 121 -2.38 4.18 -7.78
N ARG A 122 -2.88 3.74 -6.61
CA ARG A 122 -2.67 2.38 -6.10
C ARG A 122 -3.09 1.32 -7.11
N TYR A 123 -4.28 1.46 -7.70
CA TYR A 123 -4.75 0.50 -8.70
C TYR A 123 -3.89 0.50 -9.97
N GLN A 124 -3.35 1.63 -10.38
CA GLN A 124 -2.39 1.71 -11.49
C GLN A 124 -1.05 1.03 -11.18
N LEU A 125 -0.66 0.97 -9.90
CA LEU A 125 0.58 0.32 -9.43
C LEU A 125 0.43 -1.19 -9.19
N VAL A 126 -0.77 -1.77 -9.27
CA VAL A 126 -0.98 -3.21 -9.05
C VAL A 126 -0.10 -4.08 -9.96
N PRO A 127 0.04 -3.83 -11.28
CA PRO A 127 0.94 -4.62 -12.12
C PRO A 127 2.40 -4.55 -11.66
N TYR A 128 2.87 -3.38 -11.25
CA TYR A 128 4.21 -3.20 -10.68
C TYR A 128 4.41 -4.03 -9.41
N HIS A 129 3.45 -3.99 -8.48
CA HIS A 129 3.52 -4.81 -7.26
C HIS A 129 3.53 -6.31 -7.57
N CYS A 130 2.76 -6.74 -8.58
CA CYS A 130 2.74 -8.13 -9.02
C CYS A 130 4.10 -8.56 -9.60
N GLU A 131 4.72 -7.73 -10.43
CA GLU A 131 6.04 -7.98 -11.00
C GLU A 131 7.12 -8.06 -9.91
N CYS A 132 7.14 -7.09 -8.99
CA CYS A 132 8.04 -7.12 -7.84
C CYS A 132 7.84 -8.37 -6.98
N ALA A 133 6.60 -8.80 -6.77
CA ALA A 133 6.30 -9.99 -5.99
C ALA A 133 6.72 -11.28 -6.69
N ALA A 134 6.65 -11.33 -8.02
CA ALA A 134 7.03 -12.49 -8.83
C ALA A 134 8.57 -12.63 -8.99
N THR A 135 9.32 -11.55 -8.83
CA THR A 135 10.78 -11.56 -9.00
C THR A 135 11.44 -12.30 -7.83
N PRO A 136 12.31 -13.31 -8.11
CA PRO A 136 13.02 -14.04 -7.07
C PRO A 136 14.03 -13.16 -6.30
N LEU A 137 14.23 -13.45 -5.01
CA LEU A 137 15.37 -12.90 -4.27
C LEU A 137 16.67 -13.50 -4.82
N PRO A 138 17.81 -12.73 -4.92
CA PRO A 138 18.03 -11.36 -4.45
C PRO A 138 17.72 -10.26 -5.47
N LEU A 139 17.18 -10.58 -6.64
CA LEU A 139 16.96 -9.64 -7.75
C LEU A 139 15.68 -8.80 -7.57
N ARG A 140 14.91 -9.06 -6.53
CA ARG A 140 13.65 -8.35 -6.28
C ARG A 140 13.93 -6.88 -5.95
N PRO A 141 13.42 -5.93 -6.74
CA PRO A 141 13.46 -4.52 -6.34
C PRO A 141 12.63 -4.32 -5.08
N PRO A 142 12.99 -3.37 -4.20
CA PRO A 142 12.16 -3.03 -3.06
C PRO A 142 10.79 -2.53 -3.58
N MET A 143 9.70 -3.06 -3.02
CA MET A 143 8.35 -2.61 -3.38
C MET A 143 8.09 -1.16 -2.96
N VAL A 144 8.86 -0.67 -1.99
CA VAL A 144 8.93 0.73 -1.57
C VAL A 144 10.37 1.17 -1.69
N GLY A 145 10.65 2.17 -2.53
CA GLY A 145 12.01 2.65 -2.79
C GLY A 145 12.52 3.56 -1.66
N THR A 146 13.81 3.43 -1.32
CA THR A 146 14.47 4.23 -0.26
C THR A 146 14.60 5.71 -0.59
N LEU A 147 14.74 6.05 -1.87
CA LEU A 147 14.94 7.44 -2.33
C LEU A 147 13.66 8.27 -2.36
N GLU A 148 12.50 7.63 -2.29
CA GLU A 148 11.20 8.26 -2.49
C GLU A 148 10.63 8.85 -1.21
N ILE A 149 11.12 8.40 -0.06
CA ILE A 149 10.62 8.78 1.25
C ILE A 149 11.12 10.15 1.69
N GLY A 150 12.31 10.57 1.23
CA GLY A 150 12.86 11.90 1.53
C GLY A 150 12.29 13.04 0.67
N ALA A 151 11.50 12.73 -0.35
CA ALA A 151 11.02 13.70 -1.34
C ALA A 151 9.49 13.86 -1.29
N PHE A 152 8.93 14.13 -0.11
CA PHE A 152 7.52 14.52 0.04
C PHE A 152 7.18 15.90 -0.58
N GLY A 153 7.89 16.30 -1.63
CA GLY A 153 7.52 17.40 -2.52
C GLY A 153 6.95 16.82 -3.81
N GLU A 154 5.68 17.12 -4.08
CA GLU A 154 4.81 16.49 -5.09
C GLU A 154 5.41 16.26 -6.50
N ARG A 155 6.43 17.00 -6.91
CA ARG A 155 7.01 16.88 -8.25
C ARG A 155 8.23 15.94 -8.36
N ARG A 156 8.95 15.69 -7.28
CA ARG A 156 10.16 14.85 -7.31
C ARG A 156 9.87 13.37 -7.15
N PHE A 157 8.76 13.04 -6.48
CA PHE A 157 8.33 11.67 -6.23
C PHE A 157 8.01 10.90 -7.52
N PHE A 158 7.26 11.52 -8.44
CA PHE A 158 6.95 10.91 -9.74
C PHE A 158 8.15 10.82 -10.69
N GLY A 159 9.16 11.67 -10.53
CA GLY A 159 10.38 11.64 -11.32
C GLY A 159 11.26 10.44 -11.00
N ALA A 160 11.40 10.10 -9.72
CA ALA A 160 12.23 8.97 -9.27
C ALA A 160 11.61 7.61 -9.61
N LEU A 161 10.28 7.47 -9.54
CA LEU A 161 9.58 6.26 -10.00
C LEU A 161 9.80 6.00 -11.50
N ARG A 162 9.83 7.05 -12.33
CA ARG A 162 10.04 6.91 -13.78
C ARG A 162 11.43 6.46 -14.16
N SER A 163 12.45 6.80 -13.36
CA SER A 163 13.85 6.47 -13.69
C SER A 163 14.25 5.04 -13.31
N ASN A 164 13.56 4.41 -12.38
CA ASN A 164 13.97 3.15 -11.77
C ASN A 164 13.12 1.93 -12.13
N CYS A 165 12.04 2.09 -12.90
CA CYS A 165 11.18 0.96 -13.26
C CYS A 165 10.75 1.00 -14.73
N ALA A 166 11.18 0.00 -15.50
CA ALA A 166 10.77 -0.19 -16.90
C ALA A 166 9.24 -0.32 -17.06
N CYS A 167 8.54 -0.87 -16.07
CA CYS A 167 7.09 -1.04 -16.06
C CYS A 167 6.34 0.30 -16.02
N LEU A 168 6.84 1.28 -15.24
CA LEU A 168 6.22 2.62 -15.18
C LEU A 168 6.47 3.43 -16.45
N GLN A 169 7.54 3.17 -17.18
CA GLN A 169 7.77 3.77 -18.50
C GLN A 169 6.76 3.30 -19.54
N THR A 170 6.25 2.08 -19.41
CA THR A 170 5.22 1.52 -20.28
C THR A 170 3.84 2.11 -20.00
N LEU A 171 3.51 2.34 -18.74
CA LEU A 171 2.23 2.96 -18.32
C LEU A 171 2.10 4.42 -18.76
N SER A 172 3.23 5.14 -18.96
CA SER A 172 3.21 6.52 -19.43
C SER A 172 2.91 6.65 -20.94
N ARG A 173 2.93 5.56 -21.70
CA ARG A 173 2.75 5.55 -23.18
C ARG A 173 1.33 5.20 -23.63
N THR A 174 0.48 4.72 -22.76
CA THR A 174 -0.94 4.45 -23.09
C THR A 174 -1.82 5.59 -22.57
N PRO A 175 -2.45 6.37 -23.45
CA PRO A 175 -3.46 7.33 -23.01
C PRO A 175 -4.64 6.57 -22.40
N PRO A 176 -5.29 7.10 -21.36
CA PRO A 176 -6.46 6.46 -20.77
C PRO A 176 -7.55 6.35 -21.83
N THR A 177 -7.91 5.13 -22.20
CA THR A 177 -9.10 4.88 -23.00
C THR A 177 -10.31 5.39 -22.21
N ARG A 178 -11.02 6.37 -22.75
CA ARG A 178 -12.29 6.85 -22.20
C ARG A 178 -13.22 5.67 -22.00
N PRO A 179 -13.86 5.51 -20.83
CA PRO A 179 -14.91 4.53 -20.68
C PRO A 179 -16.04 4.88 -21.68
N ALA A 180 -16.46 3.89 -22.45
CA ALA A 180 -17.61 4.01 -23.33
C ALA A 180 -18.82 4.49 -22.51
N ARG A 181 -19.46 5.57 -22.95
CA ARG A 181 -20.74 6.01 -22.38
C ARG A 181 -21.75 4.88 -22.59
N LEU A 182 -22.21 4.27 -21.51
CA LEU A 182 -23.43 3.47 -21.55
C LEU A 182 -24.57 4.42 -21.94
N ALA A 183 -25.06 4.27 -23.17
CA ALA A 183 -26.30 4.89 -23.60
C ALA A 183 -27.44 4.22 -22.83
N MET A 184 -28.03 4.92 -21.87
CA MET A 184 -29.32 4.55 -21.33
C MET A 184 -30.34 4.74 -22.45
N ALA A 185 -30.81 3.65 -23.02
CA ALA A 185 -32.00 3.65 -23.87
C ALA A 185 -33.22 3.85 -22.98
N SER A 186 -33.91 4.96 -23.17
CA SER A 186 -35.26 5.22 -22.68
C SER A 186 -36.25 4.23 -23.35
N ARG A 187 -36.94 3.44 -22.54
CA ARG A 187 -38.32 3.04 -22.76
C ARG A 187 -38.98 2.78 -21.40
#